data_9c6bcfac03ff7dc2cab6c6810f866a5e
#
_entry.id   9c6bcfac03ff7dc2cab6c6810f866a5e
#
_cell.length_a   1.000
_cell.length_b   1.000
_cell.length_c   1.000
_cell.angle_alpha   90.00
_cell.angle_beta   90.00
_cell.angle_gamma   90.00
#
_symmetry.space_group_name_H-M   'P 1'
#
loop_
_entity.id
_entity.type
_entity.pdbx_description
1 polymer ?
#
loop_
_entity_poly.entity_id
_entity_poly.type
_entity_poly.pdbx_seq_one_letter_code
_entity_poly.pdbx_strand_id
1 'polypeptide(L)'
;GAPEFIMHEDFARIEEEIIPYADKGDRVLLFARYNGENVENGINGSVTPLGFVALANPIRANAVKTFEYFKSQGVAIKVISGDNPRTVSRIAIQAGIESAESFVDAATLDTEDKIADAVNKYTVFGRVTPKQKKQLVKALQAKGHTVAMTGDGVNDILAMKDADCSVAMASGSEATAQAAQVVLLDSDFAHMPDVVYEGRRVVNNIQRSASLFLVKNIFSLLLSLFSVILMVTYPLEPAQVSLISMFTIGVPGFLLALEQNKDRIKGHFITNVMLKALPGGLTDVIAVGALVVCGEVFCISDASIGTIATLVLSVVGFMILFKISEPLNGMKYAVIIGNIAGLVFSGFFLKKLFALTDLSNICILLMIVFGFAAESLFRNLTLLVEKLRGSYEKKKGFNV
;
A
#
# COMPACT_ATOMS: atom_id res chain seq x y z
N GLY A 1 -32.24 24.87 -17.11
CA GLY A 1 -30.86 24.98 -16.59
C GLY A 1 -30.83 25.17 -15.07
N ALA A 2 -29.66 25.34 -14.47
CA ALA A 2 -29.57 25.60 -13.04
C ALA A 2 -30.24 26.95 -12.71
N PRO A 3 -31.10 27.00 -11.69
CA PRO A 3 -31.91 28.17 -11.36
C PRO A 3 -31.07 29.44 -11.14
N GLU A 4 -29.92 29.29 -10.49
CA GLU A 4 -29.00 30.41 -10.16
C GLU A 4 -28.42 31.07 -11.44
N PHE A 5 -28.12 30.25 -12.47
CA PHE A 5 -27.57 30.75 -13.74
C PHE A 5 -28.64 31.35 -14.68
N ILE A 6 -29.91 30.99 -14.48
CA ILE A 6 -31.01 31.51 -15.31
C ILE A 6 -31.57 32.79 -14.73
N MET A 7 -31.69 32.87 -13.38
CA MET A 7 -32.37 33.98 -12.69
C MET A 7 -31.40 35.09 -12.24
N HIS A 8 -30.10 34.81 -12.17
CA HIS A 8 -29.10 35.78 -11.68
C HIS A 8 -29.55 36.52 -10.40
N GLU A 9 -29.70 37.84 -10.49
CA GLU A 9 -30.13 38.70 -9.36
C GLU A 9 -31.54 38.39 -8.85
N ASP A 10 -32.42 37.88 -9.69
CA ASP A 10 -33.80 37.48 -9.34
C ASP A 10 -33.91 36.09 -8.69
N PHE A 11 -32.81 35.36 -8.49
CA PHE A 11 -32.80 34.03 -7.90
C PHE A 11 -33.48 33.98 -6.51
N ALA A 12 -33.30 35.02 -5.70
CA ALA A 12 -33.89 35.12 -4.38
C ALA A 12 -35.43 35.00 -4.37
N ARG A 13 -36.11 35.30 -5.51
CA ARG A 13 -37.59 35.21 -5.63
C ARG A 13 -38.09 33.76 -5.67
N ILE A 14 -37.27 32.82 -6.11
CA ILE A 14 -37.63 31.40 -6.30
C ILE A 14 -36.85 30.49 -5.35
N GLU A 15 -35.91 31.02 -4.58
CA GLU A 15 -35.04 30.25 -3.71
C GLU A 15 -35.85 29.45 -2.66
N GLU A 16 -36.86 30.08 -2.05
CA GLU A 16 -37.71 29.42 -1.04
C GLU A 16 -38.49 28.21 -1.61
N GLU A 17 -38.86 28.25 -2.89
CA GLU A 17 -39.56 27.13 -3.57
C GLU A 17 -38.62 25.98 -3.89
N ILE A 18 -37.32 26.23 -4.06
CA ILE A 18 -36.30 25.25 -4.43
C ILE A 18 -35.72 24.53 -3.20
N ILE A 19 -35.61 25.23 -2.06
CA ILE A 19 -35.04 24.70 -0.81
C ILE A 19 -35.61 23.31 -0.42
N PRO A 20 -36.93 23.04 -0.45
CA PRO A 20 -37.47 21.74 -0.05
C PRO A 20 -36.98 20.57 -0.91
N TYR A 21 -36.67 20.80 -2.19
CA TYR A 21 -36.14 19.79 -3.09
C TYR A 21 -34.62 19.64 -2.89
N ALA A 22 -33.89 20.74 -2.80
CA ALA A 22 -32.46 20.73 -2.51
C ALA A 22 -32.15 20.08 -1.15
N ASP A 23 -32.99 20.28 -0.14
CA ASP A 23 -32.87 19.63 1.16
C ASP A 23 -33.16 18.12 1.15
N LYS A 24 -33.86 17.62 0.14
CA LYS A 24 -33.98 16.16 -0.14
C LYS A 24 -32.79 15.60 -0.89
N GLY A 25 -31.88 16.44 -1.43
CA GLY A 25 -30.76 16.03 -2.28
C GLY A 25 -31.10 16.00 -3.76
N ASP A 26 -32.27 16.50 -4.16
CA ASP A 26 -32.69 16.53 -5.56
C ASP A 26 -31.96 17.65 -6.32
N ARG A 27 -31.57 17.36 -7.56
CA ARG A 27 -31.05 18.36 -8.48
C ARG A 27 -32.24 19.08 -9.13
N VAL A 28 -32.35 20.39 -8.85
CA VAL A 28 -33.43 21.20 -9.39
C VAL A 28 -32.99 21.91 -10.66
N LEU A 29 -33.78 21.76 -11.73
CA LEU A 29 -33.63 22.51 -12.96
C LEU A 29 -34.81 23.44 -13.11
N LEU A 30 -34.55 24.70 -13.48
CA LEU A 30 -35.58 25.69 -13.80
C LEU A 30 -35.95 25.59 -15.28
N PHE A 31 -37.24 25.49 -15.55
CA PHE A 31 -37.85 25.70 -16.87
C PHE A 31 -38.47 27.09 -16.89
N ALA A 32 -38.00 27.94 -17.81
CA ALA A 32 -38.37 29.34 -17.86
C ALA A 32 -38.53 29.84 -19.29
N ARG A 33 -39.36 30.86 -19.46
CA ARG A 33 -39.51 31.59 -20.74
C ARG A 33 -38.51 32.76 -20.73
N TYR A 34 -37.74 32.87 -21.79
CA TYR A 34 -36.85 34.00 -22.05
C TYR A 34 -37.55 34.98 -23.03
N ASN A 35 -37.61 36.25 -22.67
CA ASN A 35 -38.24 37.31 -23.46
C ASN A 35 -37.19 38.23 -24.10
N GLY A 36 -35.98 37.74 -24.40
CA GLY A 36 -34.91 38.46 -25.09
C GLY A 36 -34.71 38.01 -26.53
N GLU A 37 -33.91 38.74 -27.29
CA GLU A 37 -33.73 38.51 -28.73
C GLU A 37 -32.80 37.34 -29.07
N ASN A 38 -31.78 37.04 -28.25
CA ASN A 38 -30.86 35.94 -28.54
C ASN A 38 -30.17 35.40 -27.24
N VAL A 39 -30.20 34.08 -27.06
CA VAL A 39 -29.58 33.38 -25.89
C VAL A 39 -28.07 33.18 -26.09
N GLU A 40 -27.56 33.21 -27.30
CA GLU A 40 -26.16 32.96 -27.62
C GLU A 40 -25.21 34.02 -27.00
N ASN A 41 -25.68 35.23 -26.74
CA ASN A 41 -24.95 36.32 -26.12
C ASN A 41 -25.15 36.42 -24.59
N GLY A 42 -25.70 35.35 -23.96
CA GLY A 42 -26.04 35.35 -22.56
C GLY A 42 -27.50 35.73 -22.28
N ILE A 43 -27.96 35.45 -21.04
CA ILE A 43 -29.32 35.78 -20.62
C ILE A 43 -29.37 37.22 -20.12
N ASN A 44 -29.50 38.16 -21.04
CA ASN A 44 -29.51 39.61 -20.74
C ASN A 44 -30.92 40.23 -20.74
N GLY A 45 -31.98 39.43 -20.89
CA GLY A 45 -33.39 39.85 -20.94
C GLY A 45 -34.19 39.32 -19.76
N SER A 46 -35.48 39.71 -19.69
CA SER A 46 -36.37 39.24 -18.63
C SER A 46 -36.64 37.76 -18.76
N VAL A 47 -36.55 37.05 -17.66
CA VAL A 47 -36.81 35.60 -17.54
C VAL A 47 -38.06 35.41 -16.70
N THR A 48 -39.05 34.63 -17.21
CA THR A 48 -40.27 34.26 -16.46
C THR A 48 -40.21 32.79 -16.11
N PRO A 49 -40.13 32.42 -14.81
CA PRO A 49 -40.18 31.04 -14.36
C PRO A 49 -41.52 30.39 -14.79
N LEU A 50 -41.47 29.17 -15.30
CA LEU A 50 -42.65 28.39 -15.69
C LEU A 50 -42.82 27.16 -14.81
N GLY A 51 -41.76 26.62 -14.25
CA GLY A 51 -41.80 25.46 -13.39
C GLY A 51 -40.42 24.87 -13.11
N PHE A 52 -40.38 23.89 -12.22
CA PHE A 52 -39.17 23.19 -11.82
C PHE A 52 -39.22 21.73 -12.19
N VAL A 53 -38.10 21.17 -12.53
CA VAL A 53 -37.87 19.74 -12.69
C VAL A 53 -36.91 19.31 -11.60
N ALA A 54 -37.38 18.54 -10.61
CA ALA A 54 -36.57 17.93 -9.58
C ALA A 54 -36.10 16.53 -10.01
N LEU A 55 -34.80 16.33 -10.07
CA LEU A 55 -34.19 15.07 -10.47
C LEU A 55 -33.62 14.40 -9.19
N ALA A 56 -34.29 13.35 -8.75
CA ALA A 56 -33.83 12.50 -7.67
C ALA A 56 -32.78 11.49 -8.20
N ASN A 57 -31.64 11.46 -7.59
CA ASN A 57 -30.61 10.46 -7.90
C ASN A 57 -30.38 9.58 -6.67
N PRO A 58 -31.02 8.39 -6.59
CA PRO A 58 -30.94 7.56 -5.39
C PRO A 58 -29.52 7.08 -5.17
N ILE A 59 -29.10 7.09 -3.89
CA ILE A 59 -27.80 6.58 -3.49
C ILE A 59 -27.77 5.07 -3.71
N ARG A 60 -26.64 4.58 -4.21
CA ARG A 60 -26.41 3.14 -4.39
C ARG A 60 -26.50 2.42 -3.05
N ALA A 61 -27.13 1.25 -3.03
CA ALA A 61 -27.40 0.48 -1.79
C ALA A 61 -26.13 0.16 -0.98
N ASN A 62 -24.98 0.03 -1.64
CA ASN A 62 -23.72 -0.30 -1.00
C ASN A 62 -22.89 0.92 -0.57
N ALA A 63 -23.33 2.14 -0.87
CA ALA A 63 -22.53 3.36 -0.60
C ALA A 63 -22.17 3.52 0.88
N VAL A 64 -23.16 3.40 1.77
CA VAL A 64 -22.98 3.54 3.20
C VAL A 64 -21.93 2.55 3.72
N LYS A 65 -22.03 1.27 3.37
CA LYS A 65 -21.07 0.23 3.78
C LYS A 65 -19.66 0.53 3.28
N THR A 66 -19.54 1.03 2.05
CA THR A 66 -18.25 1.36 1.44
C THR A 66 -17.59 2.52 2.18
N PHE A 67 -18.33 3.57 2.52
CA PHE A 67 -17.77 4.71 3.26
C PHE A 67 -17.49 4.37 4.73
N GLU A 68 -18.29 3.54 5.38
CA GLU A 68 -17.98 2.98 6.71
C GLU A 68 -16.68 2.17 6.71
N TYR A 69 -16.45 1.36 5.67
CA TYR A 69 -15.19 0.65 5.50
C TYR A 69 -14.00 1.62 5.46
N PHE A 70 -14.04 2.65 4.60
CA PHE A 70 -12.95 3.63 4.51
C PHE A 70 -12.73 4.39 5.82
N LYS A 71 -13.81 4.77 6.50
CA LYS A 71 -13.75 5.37 7.85
C LYS A 71 -13.03 4.43 8.84
N SER A 72 -13.37 3.14 8.86
CA SER A 72 -12.71 2.13 9.70
C SER A 72 -11.22 1.96 9.40
N GLN A 73 -10.81 2.26 8.16
CA GLN A 73 -9.42 2.25 7.73
C GLN A 73 -8.67 3.56 8.03
N GLY A 74 -9.32 4.55 8.63
CA GLY A 74 -8.76 5.87 8.94
C GLY A 74 -8.56 6.75 7.71
N VAL A 75 -9.36 6.54 6.66
CA VAL A 75 -9.37 7.35 5.44
C VAL A 75 -10.38 8.49 5.61
N ALA A 76 -9.92 9.72 5.53
CA ALA A 76 -10.79 10.90 5.48
C ALA A 76 -11.33 11.08 4.06
N ILE A 77 -12.65 11.22 3.93
CA ILE A 77 -13.31 11.40 2.64
C ILE A 77 -13.62 12.87 2.43
N LYS A 78 -13.31 13.37 1.25
CA LYS A 78 -13.67 14.71 0.78
C LYS A 78 -14.53 14.58 -0.47
N VAL A 79 -15.66 15.30 -0.52
CA VAL A 79 -16.55 15.30 -1.68
C VAL A 79 -16.33 16.60 -2.45
N ILE A 80 -15.98 16.47 -3.73
CA ILE A 80 -15.66 17.60 -4.60
C ILE A 80 -16.55 17.55 -5.83
N SER A 81 -17.50 18.46 -5.95
CA SER A 81 -18.52 18.48 -7.02
C SER A 81 -18.62 19.85 -7.70
N GLY A 82 -19.03 19.85 -8.94
CA GLY A 82 -19.46 21.07 -9.66
C GLY A 82 -20.87 21.52 -9.32
N ASP A 83 -21.65 20.69 -8.63
CA ASP A 83 -23.04 20.96 -8.26
C ASP A 83 -23.16 21.87 -7.03
N ASN A 84 -24.40 22.28 -6.71
CA ASN A 84 -24.68 23.13 -5.56
C ASN A 84 -24.21 22.48 -4.25
N PRO A 85 -23.44 23.19 -3.39
CA PRO A 85 -22.84 22.64 -2.19
C PRO A 85 -23.84 22.06 -1.19
N ARG A 86 -25.04 22.67 -1.06
CA ARG A 86 -26.10 22.19 -0.17
C ARG A 86 -26.64 20.83 -0.63
N THR A 87 -26.92 20.68 -1.93
CA THR A 87 -27.37 19.41 -2.52
C THR A 87 -26.32 18.31 -2.34
N VAL A 88 -25.06 18.62 -2.64
CA VAL A 88 -23.94 17.67 -2.49
C VAL A 88 -23.76 17.26 -1.03
N SER A 89 -23.86 18.20 -0.07
CA SER A 89 -23.80 17.91 1.36
C SER A 89 -24.92 16.95 1.80
N ARG A 90 -26.15 17.16 1.34
CA ARG A 90 -27.27 16.28 1.67
C ARG A 90 -27.07 14.85 1.15
N ILE A 91 -26.62 14.72 -0.09
CA ILE A 91 -26.29 13.42 -0.67
C ILE A 91 -25.16 12.73 0.11
N ALA A 92 -24.13 13.48 0.49
CA ALA A 92 -23.01 12.97 1.28
C ALA A 92 -23.41 12.51 2.70
N ILE A 93 -24.32 13.23 3.36
CA ILE A 93 -24.90 12.83 4.65
C ILE A 93 -25.69 11.51 4.49
N GLN A 94 -26.54 11.40 3.47
CA GLN A 94 -27.31 10.19 3.19
C GLN A 94 -26.39 9.00 2.88
N ALA A 95 -25.26 9.25 2.24
CA ALA A 95 -24.24 8.24 1.97
C ALA A 95 -23.40 7.83 3.20
N GLY A 96 -23.60 8.47 4.37
CA GLY A 96 -22.90 8.16 5.61
C GLY A 96 -21.48 8.74 5.70
N ILE A 97 -21.19 9.77 4.92
CA ILE A 97 -19.87 10.45 4.96
C ILE A 97 -19.81 11.34 6.22
N GLU A 98 -18.76 11.15 7.01
CA GLU A 98 -18.55 11.88 8.27
C GLU A 98 -18.34 13.37 8.05
N SER A 99 -18.96 14.21 8.89
CA SER A 99 -18.88 15.68 8.82
C SER A 99 -19.29 16.26 7.47
N ALA A 100 -20.20 15.58 6.73
CA ALA A 100 -20.68 16.04 5.42
C ALA A 100 -21.58 17.30 5.52
N GLU A 101 -22.06 17.65 6.70
CA GLU A 101 -22.74 18.92 7.01
C GLU A 101 -21.79 20.13 6.91
N SER A 102 -20.47 19.89 6.99
CA SER A 102 -19.45 20.91 6.83
C SER A 102 -19.12 21.10 5.36
N PHE A 103 -19.82 22.00 4.71
CA PHE A 103 -19.68 22.29 3.28
C PHE A 103 -19.28 23.75 3.01
N VAL A 104 -18.74 23.99 1.82
CA VAL A 104 -18.37 25.31 1.33
C VAL A 104 -18.66 25.45 -0.16
N ASP A 105 -19.03 26.67 -0.58
CA ASP A 105 -19.11 27.06 -1.97
C ASP A 105 -17.70 27.45 -2.46
N ALA A 106 -17.16 26.70 -3.43
CA ALA A 106 -15.84 26.95 -3.95
C ALA A 106 -15.71 28.27 -4.72
N ALA A 107 -16.82 28.89 -5.11
CA ALA A 107 -16.82 30.24 -5.68
C ALA A 107 -16.29 31.29 -4.68
N THR A 108 -16.34 31.02 -3.38
CA THR A 108 -15.78 31.90 -2.33
C THR A 108 -14.29 31.69 -2.07
N LEU A 109 -13.71 30.60 -2.62
CA LEU A 109 -12.31 30.22 -2.46
C LEU A 109 -11.47 30.73 -3.65
N ASP A 110 -11.24 32.03 -3.69
CA ASP A 110 -10.60 32.76 -4.79
C ASP A 110 -9.07 32.74 -4.72
N THR A 111 -8.47 32.42 -3.56
CA THR A 111 -7.02 32.37 -3.34
C THR A 111 -6.55 30.99 -2.88
N GLU A 112 -5.25 30.70 -3.13
CA GLU A 112 -4.65 29.44 -2.69
C GLU A 112 -4.64 29.28 -1.17
N ASP A 113 -4.47 30.38 -0.43
CA ASP A 113 -4.50 30.37 1.04
C ASP A 113 -5.88 29.98 1.57
N LYS A 114 -6.96 30.52 0.99
CA LYS A 114 -8.33 30.13 1.33
C LYS A 114 -8.61 28.66 1.05
N ILE A 115 -8.08 28.12 -0.07
CA ILE A 115 -8.18 26.71 -0.41
C ILE A 115 -7.41 25.86 0.62
N ALA A 116 -6.18 26.28 1.00
CA ALA A 116 -5.36 25.60 1.98
C ALA A 116 -5.99 25.53 3.37
N ASP A 117 -6.71 26.58 3.77
CA ASP A 117 -7.47 26.58 5.03
C ASP A 117 -8.75 25.74 4.93
N ALA A 118 -9.44 25.82 3.79
CA ALA A 118 -10.71 25.14 3.56
C ALA A 118 -10.58 23.61 3.59
N VAL A 119 -9.48 23.02 3.10
CA VAL A 119 -9.30 21.55 3.05
C VAL A 119 -9.32 20.88 4.42
N ASN A 120 -8.95 21.60 5.49
CA ASN A 120 -9.04 21.07 6.86
C ASN A 120 -10.43 21.28 7.48
N LYS A 121 -11.09 22.37 7.11
CA LYS A 121 -12.32 22.80 7.74
C LYS A 121 -13.55 22.11 7.17
N TYR A 122 -13.58 21.89 5.84
CA TYR A 122 -14.76 21.41 5.14
C TYR A 122 -14.57 19.99 4.60
N THR A 123 -15.66 19.24 4.57
CA THR A 123 -15.72 17.89 4.00
C THR A 123 -16.28 17.92 2.57
N VAL A 124 -17.22 18.84 2.31
CA VAL A 124 -17.90 18.94 1.02
C VAL A 124 -17.59 20.28 0.36
N PHE A 125 -17.20 20.20 -0.91
CA PHE A 125 -16.90 21.36 -1.77
C PHE A 125 -17.85 21.34 -2.96
N GLY A 126 -18.71 22.36 -3.08
CA GLY A 126 -19.63 22.50 -4.20
C GLY A 126 -19.18 23.60 -5.16
N ARG A 127 -19.74 23.63 -6.40
CA ARG A 127 -19.40 24.58 -7.47
C ARG A 127 -17.90 24.65 -7.78
N VAL A 128 -17.20 23.52 -7.67
CA VAL A 128 -15.75 23.45 -7.86
C VAL A 128 -15.39 23.41 -9.34
N THR A 129 -14.54 24.30 -9.78
CA THR A 129 -13.97 24.30 -11.14
C THR A 129 -12.88 23.24 -11.29
N PRO A 130 -12.55 22.78 -12.51
CA PRO A 130 -11.47 21.80 -12.73
C PRO A 130 -10.11 22.28 -12.18
N LYS A 131 -9.81 23.58 -12.26
CA LYS A 131 -8.58 24.18 -11.69
C LYS A 131 -8.58 24.06 -10.16
N GLN A 132 -9.71 24.37 -9.51
CA GLN A 132 -9.82 24.27 -8.06
C GLN A 132 -9.77 22.82 -7.57
N LYS A 133 -10.30 21.82 -8.33
CA LYS A 133 -10.12 20.39 -8.00
C LYS A 133 -8.64 20.03 -7.85
N LYS A 134 -7.82 20.45 -8.81
CA LYS A 134 -6.37 20.28 -8.76
C LYS A 134 -5.73 20.99 -7.56
N GLN A 135 -6.13 22.23 -7.26
CA GLN A 135 -5.60 22.99 -6.12
C GLN A 135 -5.97 22.36 -4.77
N LEU A 136 -7.18 21.80 -4.62
CA LEU A 136 -7.61 21.05 -3.44
C LEU A 136 -6.74 19.81 -3.20
N VAL A 137 -6.44 19.03 -4.25
CA VAL A 137 -5.53 17.88 -4.15
C VAL A 137 -4.15 18.32 -3.69
N LYS A 138 -3.57 19.35 -4.30
CA LYS A 138 -2.25 19.87 -3.92
C LYS A 138 -2.22 20.43 -2.50
N ALA A 139 -3.27 21.09 -2.07
CA ALA A 139 -3.37 21.62 -0.70
C ALA A 139 -3.41 20.48 0.34
N LEU A 140 -4.08 19.37 0.06
CA LEU A 140 -4.06 18.17 0.91
C LEU A 140 -2.66 17.54 0.96
N GLN A 141 -2.00 17.38 -0.19
CA GLN A 141 -0.63 16.85 -0.28
C GLN A 141 0.38 17.73 0.46
N ALA A 142 0.28 19.06 0.34
CA ALA A 142 1.14 20.01 1.05
C ALA A 142 1.03 19.91 2.59
N LYS A 143 -0.10 19.38 3.09
CA LYS A 143 -0.32 19.07 4.51
C LYS A 143 0.15 17.68 4.93
N GLY A 144 0.80 16.94 4.02
CA GLY A 144 1.36 15.62 4.28
C GLY A 144 0.37 14.45 4.11
N HIS A 145 -0.80 14.70 3.53
CA HIS A 145 -1.75 13.63 3.21
C HIS A 145 -1.39 12.94 1.90
N THR A 146 -1.57 11.62 1.86
CA THR A 146 -1.59 10.85 0.61
C THR A 146 -3.01 10.89 0.05
N VAL A 147 -3.18 11.37 -1.17
CA VAL A 147 -4.47 11.67 -1.77
C VAL A 147 -4.80 10.69 -2.90
N ALA A 148 -5.93 9.98 -2.76
CA ALA A 148 -6.54 9.26 -3.87
C ALA A 148 -7.68 10.09 -4.44
N MET A 149 -7.69 10.30 -5.77
CA MET A 149 -8.75 11.02 -6.47
C MET A 149 -9.55 10.07 -7.35
N THR A 150 -10.88 10.04 -7.12
CA THR A 150 -11.81 9.28 -7.96
C THR A 150 -12.61 10.24 -8.82
N GLY A 151 -12.73 9.95 -10.11
CA GLY A 151 -13.49 10.76 -11.05
C GLY A 151 -13.97 9.97 -12.27
N ASP A 152 -14.95 10.50 -12.97
CA ASP A 152 -15.54 9.91 -14.18
C ASP A 152 -15.53 10.86 -15.39
N GLY A 153 -15.32 12.15 -15.14
CA GLY A 153 -15.39 13.19 -16.14
C GLY A 153 -14.03 13.77 -16.56
N VAL A 154 -13.98 14.36 -17.75
CA VAL A 154 -12.81 15.06 -18.28
C VAL A 154 -12.33 16.18 -17.33
N ASN A 155 -13.27 16.78 -16.60
CA ASN A 155 -13.00 17.85 -15.62
C ASN A 155 -12.17 17.38 -14.41
N ASP A 156 -12.06 16.06 -14.20
CA ASP A 156 -11.31 15.47 -13.08
C ASP A 156 -9.87 15.14 -13.45
N ILE A 157 -9.53 15.08 -14.73
CA ILE A 157 -8.21 14.63 -15.23
C ILE A 157 -7.06 15.41 -14.61
N LEU A 158 -7.19 16.74 -14.48
CA LEU A 158 -6.14 17.57 -13.90
C LEU A 158 -5.85 17.23 -12.43
N ALA A 159 -6.90 17.00 -11.65
CA ALA A 159 -6.82 16.63 -10.25
C ALA A 159 -6.30 15.18 -10.10
N MET A 160 -6.77 14.27 -10.95
CA MET A 160 -6.36 12.87 -10.96
C MET A 160 -4.88 12.70 -11.30
N LYS A 161 -4.34 13.49 -12.23
CA LYS A 161 -2.90 13.44 -12.57
C LYS A 161 -1.99 13.94 -11.45
N ASP A 162 -2.46 14.84 -10.62
CA ASP A 162 -1.69 15.39 -9.49
C ASP A 162 -1.88 14.55 -8.21
N ALA A 163 -2.90 13.72 -8.12
CA ALA A 163 -3.14 12.83 -6.99
C ALA A 163 -2.09 11.71 -6.90
N ASP A 164 -1.83 11.22 -5.68
CA ASP A 164 -0.90 10.08 -5.46
C ASP A 164 -1.47 8.76 -6.00
N CYS A 165 -2.80 8.65 -6.06
CA CYS A 165 -3.52 7.56 -6.70
C CYS A 165 -4.76 8.10 -7.42
N SER A 166 -5.02 7.63 -8.64
CA SER A 166 -6.19 8.03 -9.42
C SER A 166 -7.03 6.83 -9.84
N VAL A 167 -8.35 6.95 -9.66
CA VAL A 167 -9.33 5.91 -9.94
C VAL A 167 -10.38 6.46 -10.89
N ALA A 168 -10.60 5.78 -12.02
CA ALA A 168 -11.65 6.13 -12.97
C ALA A 168 -12.77 5.09 -12.99
N MET A 169 -13.96 5.53 -13.38
CA MET A 169 -15.09 4.66 -13.72
C MET A 169 -15.07 4.35 -15.21
N ALA A 170 -15.23 3.08 -15.60
CA ALA A 170 -15.23 2.70 -17.01
C ALA A 170 -16.40 3.31 -17.80
N SER A 171 -17.54 3.61 -17.14
CA SER A 171 -18.69 4.32 -17.74
C SER A 171 -18.44 5.81 -17.97
N GLY A 172 -17.33 6.34 -17.45
CA GLY A 172 -16.96 7.74 -17.62
C GLY A 172 -16.30 8.02 -18.97
N SER A 173 -15.59 9.14 -19.04
CA SER A 173 -14.83 9.52 -20.24
C SER A 173 -13.64 8.58 -20.48
N GLU A 174 -13.44 8.16 -21.74
CA GLU A 174 -12.26 7.37 -22.14
C GLU A 174 -10.95 8.10 -21.79
N ALA A 175 -10.91 9.42 -21.96
CA ALA A 175 -9.75 10.22 -21.59
C ALA A 175 -9.45 10.16 -20.08
N THR A 176 -10.48 10.08 -19.24
CA THR A 176 -10.35 9.91 -17.80
C THR A 176 -9.82 8.52 -17.46
N ALA A 177 -10.35 7.48 -18.13
CA ALA A 177 -9.88 6.11 -17.94
C ALA A 177 -8.40 5.94 -18.36
N GLN A 178 -7.97 6.56 -19.45
CA GLN A 178 -6.57 6.54 -19.89
C GLN A 178 -5.63 7.34 -18.97
N ALA A 179 -6.13 8.35 -18.28
CA ALA A 179 -5.35 9.16 -17.35
C ALA A 179 -5.23 8.54 -15.94
N ALA A 180 -6.08 7.58 -15.60
CA ALA A 180 -6.16 6.95 -14.29
C ALA A 180 -5.15 5.81 -14.12
N GLN A 181 -4.71 5.59 -12.88
CA GLN A 181 -3.86 4.44 -12.52
C GLN A 181 -4.69 3.16 -12.30
N VAL A 182 -5.95 3.31 -11.90
CA VAL A 182 -6.91 2.22 -11.68
C VAL A 182 -8.21 2.55 -12.39
N VAL A 183 -8.81 1.56 -13.07
CA VAL A 183 -10.12 1.70 -13.71
C VAL A 183 -11.06 0.65 -13.15
N LEU A 184 -12.22 1.08 -12.60
CA LEU A 184 -13.27 0.19 -12.14
C LEU A 184 -14.15 -0.18 -13.34
N LEU A 185 -14.02 -1.41 -13.84
CA LEU A 185 -14.64 -1.86 -15.08
C LEU A 185 -16.16 -1.93 -14.99
N ASP A 186 -16.71 -2.26 -13.83
CA ASP A 186 -18.15 -2.27 -13.56
C ASP A 186 -18.70 -0.90 -13.11
N SER A 187 -17.82 0.11 -13.02
CA SER A 187 -18.17 1.46 -12.58
C SER A 187 -18.87 1.52 -11.22
N ASP A 188 -18.56 0.57 -10.33
CA ASP A 188 -19.08 0.53 -8.97
C ASP A 188 -17.97 0.76 -7.94
N PHE A 189 -18.05 1.90 -7.25
CA PHE A 189 -17.10 2.25 -6.18
C PHE A 189 -17.14 1.27 -4.99
N ALA A 190 -18.19 0.48 -4.86
CA ALA A 190 -18.31 -0.54 -3.82
C ALA A 190 -17.25 -1.65 -3.92
N HIS A 191 -16.57 -1.78 -5.08
CA HIS A 191 -15.44 -2.72 -5.26
C HIS A 191 -14.08 -2.16 -4.80
N MET A 192 -14.01 -0.88 -4.43
CA MET A 192 -12.75 -0.29 -3.93
C MET A 192 -12.16 -0.99 -2.70
N PRO A 193 -12.94 -1.47 -1.72
CA PRO A 193 -12.40 -2.31 -0.65
C PRO A 193 -11.62 -3.53 -1.16
N ASP A 194 -12.12 -4.20 -2.21
CA ASP A 194 -11.45 -5.38 -2.79
C ASP A 194 -10.15 -4.99 -3.48
N VAL A 195 -10.12 -3.85 -4.17
CA VAL A 195 -8.88 -3.28 -4.76
C VAL A 195 -7.84 -3.00 -3.67
N VAL A 196 -8.26 -2.40 -2.55
CA VAL A 196 -7.36 -2.14 -1.41
C VAL A 196 -6.84 -3.44 -0.79
N TYR A 197 -7.69 -4.45 -0.63
CA TYR A 197 -7.29 -5.77 -0.12
C TYR A 197 -6.30 -6.46 -1.04
N GLU A 198 -6.52 -6.40 -2.35
CA GLU A 198 -5.59 -6.97 -3.33
C GLU A 198 -4.25 -6.23 -3.33
N GLY A 199 -4.26 -4.91 -3.28
CA GLY A 199 -3.06 -4.10 -3.14
C GLY A 199 -2.25 -4.47 -1.88
N ARG A 200 -2.91 -4.64 -0.74
CA ARG A 200 -2.27 -5.09 0.51
C ARG A 200 -1.67 -6.49 0.37
N ARG A 201 -2.40 -7.42 -0.24
CA ARG A 201 -1.92 -8.78 -0.51
C ARG A 201 -0.62 -8.75 -1.31
N VAL A 202 -0.62 -8.00 -2.40
CA VAL A 202 0.54 -7.88 -3.29
C VAL A 202 1.73 -7.28 -2.56
N VAL A 203 1.56 -6.13 -1.89
CA VAL A 203 2.65 -5.46 -1.17
C VAL A 203 3.20 -6.31 -0.03
N ASN A 204 2.34 -6.95 0.77
CA ASN A 204 2.77 -7.81 1.87
C ASN A 204 3.56 -9.03 1.35
N ASN A 205 3.11 -9.65 0.26
CA ASN A 205 3.80 -10.79 -0.34
C ASN A 205 5.14 -10.38 -0.96
N ILE A 206 5.20 -9.27 -1.69
CA ILE A 206 6.44 -8.73 -2.24
C ILE A 206 7.42 -8.37 -1.11
N GLN A 207 6.95 -7.73 -0.03
CA GLN A 207 7.78 -7.38 1.12
C GLN A 207 8.38 -8.62 1.79
N ARG A 208 7.61 -9.70 1.92
CA ARG A 208 8.06 -10.98 2.46
C ARG A 208 9.14 -11.61 1.58
N SER A 209 8.88 -11.76 0.30
CA SER A 209 9.84 -12.31 -0.66
C SER A 209 11.10 -11.46 -0.76
N ALA A 210 10.96 -10.14 -0.87
CA ALA A 210 12.09 -9.21 -0.92
C ALA A 210 12.99 -9.33 0.33
N SER A 211 12.41 -9.53 1.52
CA SER A 211 13.19 -9.73 2.74
C SER A 211 14.03 -11.00 2.69
N LEU A 212 13.46 -12.12 2.21
CA LEU A 212 14.20 -13.38 2.05
C LEU A 212 15.35 -13.25 1.05
N PHE A 213 15.11 -12.63 -0.10
CA PHE A 213 16.16 -12.41 -1.11
C PHE A 213 17.26 -11.46 -0.61
N LEU A 214 16.88 -10.43 0.15
CA LEU A 214 17.83 -9.45 0.65
C LEU A 214 18.80 -10.06 1.69
N VAL A 215 18.33 -10.99 2.53
CA VAL A 215 19.21 -11.75 3.45
C VAL A 215 20.36 -12.38 2.68
N LYS A 216 20.04 -13.12 1.61
CA LYS A 216 21.05 -13.78 0.76
C LYS A 216 22.02 -12.77 0.14
N ASN A 217 21.51 -11.63 -0.35
CA ASN A 217 22.35 -10.62 -0.99
C ASN A 217 23.31 -9.96 0.02
N ILE A 218 22.83 -9.62 1.23
CA ILE A 218 23.65 -9.10 2.32
C ILE A 218 24.74 -10.11 2.69
N PHE A 219 24.35 -11.36 2.93
CA PHE A 219 25.25 -12.45 3.24
C PHE A 219 26.33 -12.61 2.16
N SER A 220 25.93 -12.77 0.90
CA SER A 220 26.86 -13.01 -0.21
C SER A 220 27.85 -11.87 -0.41
N LEU A 221 27.37 -10.60 -0.34
CA LEU A 221 28.22 -9.41 -0.45
C LEU A 221 29.24 -9.35 0.68
N LEU A 222 28.78 -9.47 1.93
CA LEU A 222 29.65 -9.35 3.10
C LEU A 222 30.62 -10.53 3.23
N LEU A 223 30.19 -11.76 2.90
CA LEU A 223 31.08 -12.91 2.91
C LEU A 223 32.14 -12.83 1.80
N SER A 224 31.79 -12.32 0.62
CA SER A 224 32.77 -12.06 -0.44
C SER A 224 33.80 -11.02 0.01
N LEU A 225 33.38 -9.95 0.65
CA LEU A 225 34.27 -8.94 1.20
C LEU A 225 35.18 -9.52 2.31
N PHE A 226 34.64 -10.34 3.21
CA PHE A 226 35.37 -11.07 4.23
C PHE A 226 36.44 -11.96 3.61
N SER A 227 36.10 -12.75 2.58
CA SER A 227 37.04 -13.63 1.89
C SER A 227 38.19 -12.86 1.23
N VAL A 228 37.91 -11.69 0.63
CA VAL A 228 38.96 -10.84 0.03
C VAL A 228 39.86 -10.22 1.09
N ILE A 229 39.30 -9.72 2.20
CA ILE A 229 40.07 -9.07 3.28
C ILE A 229 41.03 -10.07 3.97
N LEU A 230 40.52 -11.27 4.25
CA LEU A 230 41.30 -12.30 4.94
C LEU A 230 42.10 -13.20 3.98
N MET A 231 42.00 -12.98 2.66
CA MET A 231 42.68 -13.79 1.65
C MET A 231 42.35 -15.30 1.75
N VAL A 232 41.11 -15.63 2.17
CA VAL A 232 40.62 -17.01 2.24
C VAL A 232 39.73 -17.35 1.07
N THR A 233 39.68 -18.63 0.73
CA THR A 233 38.78 -19.13 -0.34
C THR A 233 37.30 -18.89 0.06
N TYR A 234 36.47 -18.57 -0.90
CA TYR A 234 35.02 -18.43 -0.63
C TYR A 234 34.45 -19.81 -0.20
N PRO A 235 33.84 -19.94 1.00
CA PRO A 235 33.63 -21.24 1.63
C PRO A 235 32.46 -22.07 1.05
N LEU A 236 31.72 -21.53 0.08
CA LEU A 236 30.51 -22.18 -0.46
C LEU A 236 30.63 -22.39 -1.96
N GLU A 237 30.25 -23.57 -2.41
CA GLU A 237 30.09 -23.84 -3.84
C GLU A 237 28.72 -23.36 -4.36
N PRO A 238 28.62 -23.02 -5.67
CA PRO A 238 27.36 -22.56 -6.26
C PRO A 238 26.20 -23.55 -6.08
N ALA A 239 26.49 -24.87 -6.09
CA ALA A 239 25.49 -25.93 -5.86
C ALA A 239 24.94 -25.88 -4.44
N GLN A 240 25.79 -25.63 -3.45
CA GLN A 240 25.40 -25.48 -2.03
C GLN A 240 24.52 -24.24 -1.83
N VAL A 241 24.90 -23.10 -2.44
CA VAL A 241 24.08 -21.88 -2.40
C VAL A 241 22.71 -22.09 -3.06
N SER A 242 22.68 -22.90 -4.14
CA SER A 242 21.43 -23.25 -4.82
C SER A 242 20.51 -24.10 -3.93
N LEU A 243 21.06 -25.07 -3.20
CA LEU A 243 20.31 -25.88 -2.23
C LEU A 243 19.65 -25.02 -1.14
N ILE A 244 20.44 -24.15 -0.49
CA ILE A 244 19.94 -23.24 0.55
C ILE A 244 18.82 -22.37 -0.05
N SER A 245 19.11 -21.73 -1.18
CA SER A 245 18.17 -20.78 -1.81
C SER A 245 16.86 -21.47 -2.24
N MET A 246 16.91 -22.69 -2.69
CA MET A 246 15.73 -23.46 -3.10
C MET A 246 14.77 -23.68 -1.93
N PHE A 247 15.27 -24.17 -0.78
CA PHE A 247 14.42 -24.57 0.35
C PHE A 247 14.16 -23.46 1.36
N THR A 248 14.96 -22.39 1.40
CA THR A 248 14.75 -21.30 2.37
C THR A 248 14.18 -20.04 1.73
N ILE A 249 14.26 -19.87 0.39
CA ILE A 249 13.82 -18.66 -0.31
C ILE A 249 12.82 -18.99 -1.43
N GLY A 250 13.23 -19.81 -2.41
CA GLY A 250 12.48 -19.96 -3.66
C GLY A 250 11.14 -20.68 -3.47
N VAL A 251 11.17 -21.92 -3.03
CA VAL A 251 9.95 -22.73 -2.82
C VAL A 251 9.05 -22.11 -1.75
N PRO A 252 9.55 -21.76 -0.55
CA PRO A 252 8.67 -21.16 0.46
C PRO A 252 8.20 -19.75 0.04
N GLY A 253 9.01 -18.95 -0.61
CA GLY A 253 8.61 -17.62 -1.11
C GLY A 253 7.46 -17.70 -2.11
N PHE A 254 7.51 -18.66 -3.03
CA PHE A 254 6.42 -18.93 -3.98
C PHE A 254 5.15 -19.41 -3.29
N LEU A 255 5.24 -20.43 -2.42
CA LEU A 255 4.08 -20.99 -1.74
C LEU A 255 3.41 -19.97 -0.80
N LEU A 256 4.21 -19.15 -0.09
CA LEU A 256 3.69 -18.10 0.78
C LEU A 256 3.09 -16.92 0.01
N ALA A 257 3.47 -16.70 -1.25
CA ALA A 257 2.86 -15.69 -2.11
C ALA A 257 1.41 -16.02 -2.50
N LEU A 258 1.01 -17.28 -2.40
CA LEU A 258 -0.38 -17.72 -2.61
C LEU A 258 -1.30 -17.36 -1.42
N GLU A 259 -0.73 -16.99 -0.27
CA GLU A 259 -1.51 -16.61 0.91
C GLU A 259 -2.18 -15.23 0.71
N GLN A 260 -3.45 -15.15 1.14
CA GLN A 260 -4.21 -13.91 1.17
C GLN A 260 -3.89 -13.10 2.43
N ASN A 261 -2.76 -12.42 2.46
CA ASN A 261 -2.44 -11.50 3.55
C ASN A 261 -3.06 -10.12 3.28
N LYS A 262 -4.10 -9.78 4.05
CA LYS A 262 -4.85 -8.51 3.95
C LYS A 262 -4.48 -7.52 5.05
N ASP A 263 -3.42 -7.78 5.81
CA ASP A 263 -3.01 -6.93 6.92
C ASP A 263 -2.66 -5.52 6.47
N ARG A 264 -2.96 -4.55 7.31
CA ARG A 264 -2.65 -3.15 7.02
C ARG A 264 -1.13 -2.95 6.94
N ILE A 265 -0.67 -2.37 5.84
CA ILE A 265 0.73 -2.04 5.64
C ILE A 265 1.10 -0.88 6.56
N LYS A 266 2.15 -1.06 7.38
CA LYS A 266 2.67 -0.04 8.29
C LYS A 266 4.10 0.34 7.90
N GLY A 267 4.41 1.64 7.96
CA GLY A 267 5.75 2.16 7.67
C GLY A 267 6.18 2.08 6.21
N HIS A 268 7.44 2.36 5.95
CA HIS A 268 8.00 2.38 4.59
C HIS A 268 8.45 0.98 4.15
N PHE A 269 8.12 0.61 2.92
CA PHE A 269 8.43 -0.70 2.33
C PHE A 269 9.92 -1.07 2.47
N ILE A 270 10.83 -0.20 1.98
CA ILE A 270 12.28 -0.47 1.99
C ILE A 270 12.79 -0.64 3.42
N THR A 271 12.38 0.24 4.34
CA THR A 271 12.79 0.16 5.75
C THR A 271 12.35 -1.16 6.38
N ASN A 272 11.13 -1.60 6.14
CA ASN A 272 10.61 -2.85 6.67
C ASN A 272 11.37 -4.07 6.11
N VAL A 273 11.68 -4.07 4.81
CA VAL A 273 12.47 -5.14 4.17
C VAL A 273 13.88 -5.20 4.76
N MET A 274 14.56 -4.04 4.87
CA MET A 274 15.92 -3.95 5.44
C MET A 274 15.97 -4.42 6.89
N LEU A 275 15.06 -3.93 7.75
CA LEU A 275 15.01 -4.30 9.16
C LEU A 275 14.72 -5.80 9.40
N LYS A 276 13.99 -6.43 8.50
CA LYS A 276 13.72 -7.88 8.55
C LYS A 276 14.90 -8.71 8.04
N ALA A 277 15.64 -8.21 7.05
CA ALA A 277 16.74 -8.94 6.41
C ALA A 277 18.08 -8.81 7.15
N LEU A 278 18.36 -7.65 7.74
CA LEU A 278 19.66 -7.33 8.33
C LEU A 278 20.09 -8.32 9.44
N PRO A 279 19.25 -8.69 10.42
CA PRO A 279 19.66 -9.64 11.46
C PRO A 279 20.08 -10.99 10.88
N GLY A 280 19.35 -11.50 9.89
CA GLY A 280 19.67 -12.77 9.23
C GLY A 280 20.98 -12.71 8.47
N GLY A 281 21.13 -11.71 7.57
CA GLY A 281 22.34 -11.58 6.78
C GLY A 281 23.62 -11.38 7.62
N LEU A 282 23.54 -10.61 8.71
CA LEU A 282 24.66 -10.46 9.64
C LEU A 282 24.96 -11.75 10.42
N THR A 283 23.93 -12.45 10.86
CA THR A 283 24.11 -13.77 11.53
C THR A 283 24.83 -14.74 10.63
N ASP A 284 24.41 -14.82 9.35
CA ASP A 284 25.00 -15.70 8.37
C ASP A 284 26.51 -15.41 8.17
N VAL A 285 26.86 -14.13 8.00
CA VAL A 285 28.26 -13.73 7.79
C VAL A 285 29.12 -14.03 9.02
N ILE A 286 28.66 -13.71 10.22
CA ILE A 286 29.40 -13.92 11.45
C ILE A 286 29.55 -15.42 11.72
N ALA A 287 28.50 -16.22 11.57
CA ALA A 287 28.53 -17.65 11.82
C ALA A 287 29.45 -18.36 10.82
N VAL A 288 29.34 -18.09 9.51
CA VAL A 288 30.18 -18.72 8.49
C VAL A 288 31.61 -18.19 8.55
N GLY A 289 31.82 -16.90 8.78
CA GLY A 289 33.17 -16.33 8.95
C GLY A 289 33.89 -16.96 10.12
N ALA A 290 33.24 -17.08 11.28
CA ALA A 290 33.83 -17.75 12.44
C ALA A 290 34.07 -19.25 12.18
N LEU A 291 33.19 -19.93 11.47
CA LEU A 291 33.35 -21.33 11.06
C LEU A 291 34.59 -21.50 10.16
N VAL A 292 34.81 -20.62 9.17
CA VAL A 292 35.99 -20.64 8.30
C VAL A 292 37.28 -20.53 9.13
N VAL A 293 37.33 -19.57 10.06
CA VAL A 293 38.49 -19.40 10.95
C VAL A 293 38.71 -20.65 11.82
N CYS A 294 37.67 -21.26 12.38
CA CYS A 294 37.78 -22.53 13.10
C CYS A 294 38.29 -23.65 12.18
N GLY A 295 37.84 -23.71 10.92
CA GLY A 295 38.30 -24.68 9.94
C GLY A 295 39.81 -24.67 9.72
N GLU A 296 40.36 -23.49 9.57
CA GLU A 296 41.83 -23.29 9.47
C GLU A 296 42.54 -23.79 10.72
N VAL A 297 42.05 -23.44 11.91
CA VAL A 297 42.70 -23.82 13.20
C VAL A 297 42.67 -25.34 13.41
N PHE A 298 41.57 -26.01 13.05
CA PHE A 298 41.39 -27.45 13.20
C PHE A 298 41.81 -28.26 11.98
N CYS A 299 42.42 -27.65 10.98
CA CYS A 299 42.85 -28.28 9.72
C CYS A 299 41.75 -29.10 9.05
N ILE A 300 40.53 -28.55 9.01
CA ILE A 300 39.36 -29.19 8.36
C ILE A 300 39.37 -28.86 6.88
N SER A 301 39.04 -29.82 6.02
CA SER A 301 38.99 -29.61 4.57
C SER A 301 37.94 -28.57 4.17
N ASP A 302 38.23 -27.74 3.15
CA ASP A 302 37.31 -26.72 2.60
C ASP A 302 35.94 -27.32 2.24
N ALA A 303 35.90 -28.53 1.65
CA ALA A 303 34.67 -29.20 1.29
C ALA A 303 33.79 -29.56 2.52
N SER A 304 34.42 -29.93 3.66
CA SER A 304 33.70 -30.17 4.90
C SER A 304 33.20 -28.86 5.52
N ILE A 305 34.02 -27.80 5.49
CA ILE A 305 33.62 -26.45 5.95
C ILE A 305 32.43 -25.94 5.11
N GLY A 306 32.47 -26.08 3.78
CA GLY A 306 31.37 -25.71 2.89
C GLY A 306 30.09 -26.48 3.23
N THR A 307 30.18 -27.78 3.54
CA THR A 307 29.03 -28.58 3.96
C THR A 307 28.45 -28.14 5.30
N ILE A 308 29.29 -27.87 6.32
CA ILE A 308 28.85 -27.36 7.63
C ILE A 308 28.21 -25.99 7.45
N ALA A 309 28.87 -25.09 6.70
CA ALA A 309 28.32 -23.75 6.41
C ALA A 309 26.95 -23.81 5.74
N THR A 310 26.76 -24.72 4.77
CA THR A 310 25.46 -24.97 4.10
C THR A 310 24.37 -25.35 5.08
N LEU A 311 24.66 -26.25 6.03
CA LEU A 311 23.68 -26.69 7.03
C LEU A 311 23.39 -25.59 8.06
N VAL A 312 24.40 -24.86 8.55
CA VAL A 312 24.22 -23.73 9.48
C VAL A 312 23.39 -22.63 8.82
N LEU A 313 23.70 -22.24 7.59
CA LEU A 313 22.93 -21.25 6.81
C LEU A 313 21.49 -21.71 6.57
N SER A 314 21.28 -22.99 6.35
CA SER A 314 19.93 -23.53 6.20
C SER A 314 19.13 -23.40 7.49
N VAL A 315 19.75 -23.65 8.66
CA VAL A 315 19.10 -23.42 9.97
C VAL A 315 18.71 -21.96 10.13
N VAL A 316 19.64 -21.02 9.90
CA VAL A 316 19.32 -19.59 9.96
C VAL A 316 18.24 -19.19 8.94
N GLY A 317 18.32 -19.72 7.73
CA GLY A 317 17.30 -19.51 6.70
C GLY A 317 15.90 -19.94 7.13
N PHE A 318 15.75 -21.10 7.79
CA PHE A 318 14.48 -21.53 8.34
C PHE A 318 14.01 -20.68 9.53
N MET A 319 14.92 -20.19 10.37
CA MET A 319 14.57 -19.26 11.46
C MET A 319 14.03 -17.93 10.90
N ILE A 320 14.66 -17.40 9.85
CA ILE A 320 14.19 -16.20 9.15
C ILE A 320 12.83 -16.48 8.51
N LEU A 321 12.67 -17.61 7.81
CA LEU A 321 11.42 -18.01 7.19
C LEU A 321 10.29 -18.10 8.22
N PHE A 322 10.57 -18.69 9.38
CA PHE A 322 9.64 -18.77 10.49
C PHE A 322 9.23 -17.37 10.97
N LYS A 323 10.18 -16.50 11.26
CA LYS A 323 9.95 -15.13 11.75
C LYS A 323 9.16 -14.27 10.74
N ILE A 324 9.49 -14.36 9.45
CA ILE A 324 8.80 -13.60 8.37
C ILE A 324 7.39 -14.13 8.12
N SER A 325 7.13 -15.39 8.47
CA SER A 325 5.83 -16.06 8.30
C SER A 325 4.83 -15.77 9.41
N GLU A 326 5.24 -15.15 10.52
CA GLU A 326 4.32 -14.78 11.62
C GLU A 326 3.19 -13.84 11.15
N PRO A 327 1.94 -14.01 11.62
CA PRO A 327 1.44 -15.10 12.46
C PRO A 327 1.32 -16.42 11.69
N LEU A 328 1.65 -17.54 12.35
CA LEU A 328 1.65 -18.85 11.74
C LEU A 328 0.23 -19.44 11.63
N ASN A 329 -0.03 -20.13 10.53
CA ASN A 329 -1.24 -20.91 10.29
C ASN A 329 -0.87 -22.31 9.78
N GLY A 330 -1.86 -23.21 9.64
CA GLY A 330 -1.63 -24.59 9.23
C GLY A 330 -0.89 -24.73 7.89
N MET A 331 -1.20 -23.88 6.91
CA MET A 331 -0.51 -23.84 5.61
C MET A 331 0.97 -23.48 5.78
N LYS A 332 1.30 -22.47 6.56
CA LYS A 332 2.68 -22.02 6.80
C LYS A 332 3.51 -23.08 7.49
N TYR A 333 2.94 -23.77 8.49
CA TYR A 333 3.59 -24.93 9.10
C TYR A 333 3.87 -26.04 8.08
N ALA A 334 2.91 -26.36 7.21
CA ALA A 334 3.11 -27.37 6.17
C ALA A 334 4.22 -26.96 5.19
N VAL A 335 4.28 -25.67 4.79
CA VAL A 335 5.34 -25.14 3.92
C VAL A 335 6.71 -25.26 4.60
N ILE A 336 6.84 -24.84 5.85
CA ILE A 336 8.13 -24.88 6.58
C ILE A 336 8.58 -26.34 6.75
N ILE A 337 7.70 -27.21 7.26
CA ILE A 337 8.01 -28.63 7.49
C ILE A 337 8.35 -29.34 6.17
N GLY A 338 7.59 -29.07 5.10
CA GLY A 338 7.85 -29.63 3.78
C GLY A 338 9.21 -29.22 3.21
N ASN A 339 9.61 -27.96 3.39
CA ASN A 339 10.92 -27.48 2.95
C ASN A 339 12.07 -28.05 3.80
N ILE A 340 11.89 -28.19 5.12
CA ILE A 340 12.86 -28.89 5.99
C ILE A 340 13.02 -30.34 5.53
N ALA A 341 11.91 -31.07 5.31
CA ALA A 341 11.95 -32.43 4.82
C ALA A 341 12.65 -32.55 3.45
N GLY A 342 12.36 -31.60 2.53
CA GLY A 342 13.01 -31.53 1.24
C GLY A 342 14.53 -31.29 1.33
N LEU A 343 14.96 -30.38 2.22
CA LEU A 343 16.39 -30.15 2.47
C LEU A 343 17.06 -31.41 3.02
N VAL A 344 16.47 -32.06 4.03
CA VAL A 344 16.99 -33.29 4.61
C VAL A 344 17.06 -34.42 3.56
N PHE A 345 16.01 -34.61 2.78
CA PHE A 345 16.00 -35.56 1.67
C PHE A 345 17.15 -35.28 0.69
N SER A 346 17.31 -34.02 0.27
CA SER A 346 18.38 -33.62 -0.66
C SER A 346 19.77 -33.84 -0.05
N GLY A 347 19.93 -33.58 1.24
CA GLY A 347 21.17 -33.81 1.97
C GLY A 347 21.59 -35.28 2.08
N PHE A 348 20.61 -36.22 2.09
CA PHE A 348 20.90 -37.66 2.11
C PHE A 348 21.01 -38.28 0.72
N PHE A 349 20.08 -37.99 -0.17
CA PHE A 349 19.98 -38.67 -1.48
C PHE A 349 20.65 -37.95 -2.64
N LEU A 350 20.83 -36.62 -2.54
CA LEU A 350 21.35 -35.79 -3.60
C LEU A 350 22.68 -35.12 -3.25
N LYS A 351 23.46 -35.71 -2.31
CA LYS A 351 24.73 -35.15 -1.83
C LYS A 351 25.67 -34.73 -2.95
N LYS A 352 25.87 -35.60 -3.97
CA LYS A 352 26.76 -35.30 -5.11
C LYS A 352 26.27 -34.13 -5.96
N LEU A 353 24.95 -33.99 -6.13
CA LEU A 353 24.36 -32.89 -6.90
C LEU A 353 24.62 -31.54 -6.26
N PHE A 354 24.57 -31.50 -4.91
CA PHE A 354 24.73 -30.29 -4.15
C PHE A 354 26.14 -30.13 -3.52
N ALA A 355 27.12 -30.89 -4.03
CA ALA A 355 28.50 -30.85 -3.56
C ALA A 355 28.65 -30.98 -2.03
N LEU A 356 27.83 -31.82 -1.39
CA LEU A 356 27.91 -32.10 0.04
C LEU A 356 28.83 -33.31 0.30
N THR A 357 29.66 -33.20 1.35
CA THR A 357 30.58 -34.25 1.77
C THR A 357 30.09 -34.93 3.05
N ASP A 358 30.58 -36.15 3.31
CA ASP A 358 30.33 -36.82 4.58
C ASP A 358 31.10 -36.12 5.70
N LEU A 359 30.42 -35.87 6.82
CA LEU A 359 30.98 -35.12 7.95
C LEU A 359 31.59 -36.08 8.99
N SER A 360 32.79 -35.75 9.45
CA SER A 360 33.40 -36.37 10.60
C SER A 360 32.67 -36.01 11.91
N ASN A 361 32.92 -36.72 12.99
CA ASN A 361 32.31 -36.45 14.30
C ASN A 361 32.64 -35.01 14.78
N ILE A 362 33.84 -34.51 14.49
CA ILE A 362 34.23 -33.12 14.81
C ILE A 362 33.42 -32.14 13.99
N CYS A 363 33.21 -32.40 12.70
CA CYS A 363 32.39 -31.56 11.82
C CYS A 363 30.93 -31.52 12.29
N ILE A 364 30.38 -32.65 12.73
CA ILE A 364 29.01 -32.70 13.29
C ILE A 364 28.91 -31.89 14.57
N LEU A 365 29.91 -32.00 15.48
CA LEU A 365 29.96 -31.18 16.69
C LEU A 365 30.01 -29.70 16.38
N LEU A 366 30.89 -29.27 15.46
CA LEU A 366 30.94 -27.88 15.01
C LEU A 366 29.62 -27.40 14.42
N MET A 367 28.99 -28.19 13.56
CA MET A 367 27.67 -27.87 13.01
C MET A 367 26.64 -27.58 14.12
N ILE A 368 26.60 -28.42 15.15
CA ILE A 368 25.67 -28.24 16.28
C ILE A 368 26.01 -26.97 17.07
N VAL A 369 27.27 -26.77 17.41
CA VAL A 369 27.72 -25.59 18.18
C VAL A 369 27.43 -24.30 17.43
N PHE A 370 27.80 -24.23 16.13
CA PHE A 370 27.54 -23.07 15.30
C PHE A 370 26.05 -22.86 15.02
N GLY A 371 25.25 -23.93 14.94
CA GLY A 371 23.79 -23.85 14.83
C GLY A 371 23.15 -23.16 16.05
N PHE A 372 23.54 -23.55 17.26
CA PHE A 372 23.06 -22.90 18.50
C PHE A 372 23.60 -21.46 18.64
N ALA A 373 24.87 -21.25 18.30
CA ALA A 373 25.45 -19.90 18.31
C ALA A 373 24.73 -18.95 17.33
N ALA A 374 24.42 -19.44 16.14
CA ALA A 374 23.69 -18.68 15.12
C ALA A 374 22.24 -18.38 15.57
N GLU A 375 21.56 -19.32 16.23
CA GLU A 375 20.24 -19.08 16.85
C GLU A 375 20.30 -17.93 17.85
N SER A 376 21.23 -18.03 18.81
CA SER A 376 21.38 -17.02 19.85
C SER A 376 21.71 -15.65 19.26
N LEU A 377 22.61 -15.59 18.26
CA LEU A 377 23.01 -14.38 17.60
C LEU A 377 21.83 -13.76 16.82
N PHE A 378 21.12 -14.54 16.03
CA PHE A 378 19.95 -14.08 15.27
C PHE A 378 18.88 -13.49 16.18
N ARG A 379 18.56 -14.16 17.29
CA ARG A 379 17.60 -13.68 18.27
C ARG A 379 18.01 -12.34 18.88
N ASN A 380 19.28 -12.22 19.32
CA ASN A 380 19.80 -11.00 19.93
C ASN A 380 19.83 -9.83 18.91
N LEU A 381 20.26 -10.08 17.67
CA LEU A 381 20.26 -9.06 16.62
C LEU A 381 18.83 -8.62 16.26
N THR A 382 17.89 -9.54 16.21
CA THR A 382 16.46 -9.22 15.97
C THR A 382 15.91 -8.32 17.06
N LEU A 383 16.14 -8.66 18.34
CA LEU A 383 15.72 -7.84 19.47
C LEU A 383 16.38 -6.44 19.46
N LEU A 384 17.66 -6.36 19.10
CA LEU A 384 18.36 -5.08 18.96
C LEU A 384 17.72 -4.20 17.89
N VAL A 385 17.46 -4.77 16.73
CA VAL A 385 16.82 -4.04 15.60
C VAL A 385 15.42 -3.58 15.97
N GLU A 386 14.61 -4.43 16.61
CA GLU A 386 13.26 -4.07 17.08
C GLU A 386 13.32 -2.93 18.13
N LYS A 387 14.27 -2.96 19.05
CA LYS A 387 14.49 -1.91 20.06
C LYS A 387 14.90 -0.58 19.42
N LEU A 388 15.81 -0.62 18.44
CA LEU A 388 16.24 0.58 17.70
C LEU A 388 15.10 1.19 16.91
N ARG A 389 14.28 0.35 16.25
CA ARG A 389 13.06 0.78 15.55
C ARG A 389 12.08 1.47 16.48
N GLY A 390 11.73 0.85 17.60
CA GLY A 390 10.81 1.45 18.58
C GLY A 390 11.31 2.78 19.17
N SER A 391 12.62 2.91 19.36
CA SER A 391 13.22 4.17 19.83
C SER A 391 13.17 5.28 18.76
N TYR A 392 13.33 4.90 17.47
CA TYR A 392 13.25 5.84 16.36
C TYR A 392 11.81 6.32 16.11
N GLU A 393 10.83 5.41 16.16
CA GLU A 393 9.40 5.72 16.00
C GLU A 393 8.90 6.65 17.11
N LYS A 394 9.31 6.41 18.37
CA LYS A 394 9.01 7.31 19.50
C LYS A 394 9.59 8.72 19.32
N LYS A 395 10.82 8.86 18.78
CA LYS A 395 11.44 10.17 18.53
C LYS A 395 10.75 10.97 17.43
N LYS A 396 10.10 10.31 16.47
CA LYS A 396 9.39 10.98 15.36
C LYS A 396 7.91 11.26 15.65
N GLY A 397 7.39 10.93 16.84
CA GLY A 397 5.98 11.18 17.20
C GLY A 397 4.99 10.32 16.40
N PHE A 398 5.44 9.26 15.75
CA PHE A 398 4.54 8.28 15.15
C PHE A 398 3.96 7.41 16.28
N ASN A 399 2.75 7.75 16.74
CA ASN A 399 1.97 6.84 17.58
C ASN A 399 1.62 5.60 16.74
N VAL A 400 1.94 4.44 17.27
CA VAL A 400 1.67 3.10 16.72
C VAL A 400 0.17 2.83 16.67
#